data_e55e276967c7a98cdf916d45daef117a
#
_entry.id   e55e276967c7a98cdf916d45daef117a
#
_cell.length_a   1.000
_cell.length_b   1.000
_cell.length_c   1.000
_cell.angle_alpha   90.00
_cell.angle_beta   90.00
_cell.angle_gamma   90.00
#
_symmetry.space_group_name_H-M   'P 1'
#
loop_
_entity.id
_entity.type
_entity.pdbx_description
1 polymer ?
#
loop_
_entity_poly.entity_id
_entity_poly.type
_entity_poly.pdbx_seq_one_letter_code
_entity_poly.pdbx_strand_id
1 'polypeptide(L)'
;MHVEKRPRSRYRAYFIILLILTALTDVLEDIYLNGLLVREFLFPLTTGVGAVIAAYLGRKGKFGYGYKSTDKYIIRGAVLDEYLSREYSGESQRLTGKDPEIYRMLYPDPLRKWSPAFSVLGKKPRIVVSYDFFLGLQPGEKKALILHEIFHFVHNDEKVIYSLSFLFVLSTGALVASFVYGIEFGMTGLTFLLLSIFASLTVASIVLLKLQLIWQEYRSDKCAAREMGNFNDIKSVILKASEFIKSQVSNEKYERIETILKRRLKHLE
;
A
#
# COMPACT_ATOMS: atom_id res chain seq x y z
N MET A 1 -17.89 17.64 18.63
CA MET A 1 -17.04 17.38 17.44
C MET A 1 -17.95 16.84 16.35
N HIS A 2 -18.43 17.71 15.45
CA HIS A 2 -19.33 17.33 14.35
C HIS A 2 -18.52 16.58 13.27
N VAL A 3 -18.75 15.30 13.14
CA VAL A 3 -18.27 14.51 12.01
C VAL A 3 -19.18 14.81 10.82
N GLU A 4 -18.74 15.68 9.94
CA GLU A 4 -19.43 15.96 8.69
C GLU A 4 -19.43 14.70 7.83
N LYS A 5 -20.57 14.02 7.75
CA LYS A 5 -20.79 12.88 6.87
C LYS A 5 -20.75 13.40 5.44
N ARG A 6 -19.63 13.24 4.73
CA ARG A 6 -19.58 13.51 3.30
C ARG A 6 -20.59 12.61 2.56
N PRO A 7 -21.33 13.18 1.62
CA PRO A 7 -22.40 12.46 0.95
C PRO A 7 -21.83 11.27 0.16
N ARG A 8 -22.35 10.08 0.44
CA ARG A 8 -22.11 8.82 -0.32
C ARG A 8 -22.45 8.95 -1.82
N SER A 9 -23.07 10.05 -2.22
CA SER A 9 -23.52 10.33 -3.58
C SER A 9 -22.39 10.47 -4.61
N ARG A 10 -21.22 11.03 -4.25
CA ARG A 10 -20.12 11.25 -5.19
C ARG A 10 -19.50 9.95 -5.72
N TYR A 11 -19.41 8.91 -4.91
CA TYR A 11 -18.86 7.61 -5.35
C TYR A 11 -19.82 6.86 -6.27
N ARG A 12 -21.13 6.96 -6.01
CA ARG A 12 -22.15 6.43 -6.90
C ARG A 12 -22.10 7.13 -8.27
N ALA A 13 -21.91 8.46 -8.28
CA ALA A 13 -21.75 9.20 -9.51
C ALA A 13 -20.51 8.79 -10.31
N TYR A 14 -19.35 8.61 -9.66
CA TYR A 14 -18.15 8.13 -10.35
C TYR A 14 -18.29 6.70 -10.87
N PHE A 15 -18.93 5.81 -10.10
CA PHE A 15 -19.22 4.45 -10.55
C PHE A 15 -20.19 4.43 -11.74
N ILE A 16 -21.22 5.26 -11.71
CA ILE A 16 -22.17 5.42 -12.81
C ILE A 16 -21.50 6.01 -14.05
N ILE A 17 -20.64 7.03 -13.89
CA ILE A 17 -19.86 7.61 -14.99
C ILE A 17 -18.94 6.55 -15.61
N LEU A 18 -18.31 5.73 -14.80
CA LEU A 18 -17.46 4.64 -15.28
C LEU A 18 -18.26 3.59 -16.05
N LEU A 19 -19.42 3.17 -15.54
CA LEU A 19 -20.35 2.28 -16.26
C LEU A 19 -20.81 2.87 -17.58
N ILE A 20 -21.16 4.16 -17.60
CA ILE A 20 -21.57 4.86 -18.82
C ILE A 20 -20.39 4.96 -19.82
N LEU A 21 -19.18 5.27 -19.37
CA LEU A 21 -17.99 5.30 -20.22
C LEU A 21 -17.67 3.91 -20.80
N THR A 22 -17.81 2.85 -20.00
CA THR A 22 -17.62 1.46 -20.47
C THR A 22 -18.69 1.09 -21.50
N ALA A 23 -19.95 1.41 -21.24
CA ALA A 23 -21.06 1.16 -22.18
C ALA A 23 -20.93 2.00 -23.46
N LEU A 24 -20.48 3.25 -23.37
CA LEU A 24 -20.19 4.12 -24.52
C LEU A 24 -19.03 3.57 -25.36
N THR A 25 -17.99 3.02 -24.71
CA THR A 25 -16.88 2.36 -25.43
C THR A 25 -17.37 1.13 -26.19
N ASP A 26 -18.21 0.30 -25.56
CA ASP A 26 -18.82 -0.87 -26.22
C ASP A 26 -19.67 -0.48 -27.44
N VAL A 27 -20.50 0.57 -27.30
CA VAL A 27 -21.32 1.07 -28.41
C VAL A 27 -20.46 1.66 -29.55
N LEU A 28 -19.40 2.38 -29.22
CA LEU A 28 -18.47 2.94 -30.20
C LEU A 28 -17.66 1.84 -30.89
N GLU A 29 -17.29 0.79 -30.17
CA GLU A 29 -16.61 -0.40 -30.74
C GLU A 29 -17.51 -1.16 -31.69
N ASP A 30 -18.81 -1.31 -31.39
CA ASP A 30 -19.79 -1.92 -32.28
C ASP A 30 -20.02 -1.12 -33.57
N ILE A 31 -20.01 0.22 -33.47
CA ILE A 31 -20.29 1.11 -34.62
C ILE A 31 -19.05 1.30 -35.53
N TYR A 32 -17.85 1.41 -34.96
CA TYR A 32 -16.67 1.85 -35.70
C TYR A 32 -15.62 0.76 -36.00
N LEU A 33 -15.66 -0.38 -35.29
CA LEU A 33 -14.59 -1.36 -35.33
C LEU A 33 -15.14 -2.76 -35.64
N ASN A 34 -15.60 -2.98 -36.87
CA ASN A 34 -16.05 -4.29 -37.36
C ASN A 34 -14.97 -5.39 -37.43
N GLY A 35 -13.87 -5.25 -36.71
CA GLY A 35 -12.79 -6.21 -36.64
C GLY A 35 -12.81 -7.02 -35.37
N LEU A 36 -13.05 -8.33 -35.45
CA LEU A 36 -13.08 -9.27 -34.32
C LEU A 36 -11.87 -9.12 -33.37
N LEU A 37 -10.67 -8.92 -33.94
CA LEU A 37 -9.40 -8.75 -33.21
C LEU A 37 -9.38 -7.50 -32.31
N VAL A 38 -9.93 -6.38 -32.80
CA VAL A 38 -9.92 -5.10 -32.07
C VAL A 38 -10.88 -5.18 -30.91
N ARG A 39 -12.05 -5.77 -31.10
CA ARG A 39 -13.07 -5.94 -30.07
C ARG A 39 -12.61 -6.84 -28.94
N GLU A 40 -12.03 -8.01 -29.27
CA GLU A 40 -11.52 -8.96 -28.29
C GLU A 40 -10.36 -8.38 -27.44
N PHE A 41 -9.59 -7.46 -27.98
CA PHE A 41 -8.48 -6.83 -27.27
C PHE A 41 -8.87 -5.56 -26.53
N LEU A 42 -9.67 -4.69 -27.14
CA LEU A 42 -10.00 -3.39 -26.55
C LEU A 42 -10.96 -3.52 -25.35
N PHE A 43 -11.94 -4.42 -25.42
CA PHE A 43 -12.89 -4.61 -24.32
C PHE A 43 -12.20 -5.04 -23.01
N PRO A 44 -11.35 -6.07 -22.95
CA PRO A 44 -10.58 -6.40 -21.76
C PRO A 44 -9.66 -5.27 -21.29
N LEU A 45 -9.04 -4.54 -22.23
CA LEU A 45 -8.14 -3.44 -21.89
C LEU A 45 -8.88 -2.26 -21.27
N THR A 46 -9.98 -1.80 -21.87
CA THR A 46 -10.78 -0.68 -21.38
C THR A 46 -11.43 -1.01 -20.04
N THR A 47 -11.92 -2.23 -19.87
CA THR A 47 -12.48 -2.69 -18.58
C THR A 47 -11.38 -2.79 -17.51
N GLY A 48 -10.19 -3.28 -17.86
CA GLY A 48 -9.03 -3.31 -16.97
C GLY A 48 -8.61 -1.90 -16.53
N VAL A 49 -8.52 -0.95 -17.47
CA VAL A 49 -8.23 0.46 -17.16
C VAL A 49 -9.35 1.07 -16.31
N GLY A 50 -10.61 0.80 -16.62
CA GLY A 50 -11.75 1.22 -15.83
C GLY A 50 -11.70 0.71 -14.38
N ALA A 51 -11.38 -0.57 -14.18
CA ALA A 51 -11.21 -1.18 -12.86
C ALA A 51 -10.09 -0.51 -12.06
N VAL A 52 -8.98 -0.15 -12.71
CA VAL A 52 -7.87 0.59 -12.10
C VAL A 52 -8.31 1.98 -11.67
N ILE A 53 -8.98 2.72 -12.55
CA ILE A 53 -9.50 4.06 -12.23
C ILE A 53 -10.47 3.98 -11.07
N ALA A 54 -11.38 3.00 -11.06
CA ALA A 54 -12.34 2.77 -9.97
C ALA A 54 -11.62 2.44 -8.65
N ALA A 55 -10.61 1.56 -8.68
CA ALA A 55 -9.79 1.22 -7.51
C ALA A 55 -9.01 2.43 -7.00
N TYR A 56 -8.41 3.23 -7.90
CA TYR A 56 -7.71 4.46 -7.54
C TYR A 56 -8.64 5.51 -6.92
N LEU A 57 -9.79 5.75 -7.52
CA LEU A 57 -10.79 6.69 -7.02
C LEU A 57 -11.41 6.19 -5.70
N GLY A 58 -11.71 4.90 -5.60
CA GLY A 58 -12.18 4.25 -4.38
C GLY A 58 -11.15 4.35 -3.25
N ARG A 59 -9.87 4.19 -3.58
CA ARG A 59 -8.76 4.35 -2.65
C ARG A 59 -8.56 5.80 -2.24
N LYS A 60 -8.54 6.74 -3.20
CA LYS A 60 -8.49 8.18 -2.92
C LYS A 60 -9.66 8.63 -2.05
N GLY A 61 -10.82 7.99 -2.18
CA GLY A 61 -11.99 8.19 -1.33
C GLY A 61 -11.88 7.55 0.05
N LYS A 62 -11.28 6.36 0.18
CA LYS A 62 -11.04 5.70 1.48
C LYS A 62 -9.87 6.32 2.24
N PHE A 63 -8.80 6.73 1.56
CA PHE A 63 -7.69 7.50 2.13
C PHE A 63 -7.96 9.00 2.12
N GLY A 64 -8.86 9.47 1.28
CA GLY A 64 -9.44 10.79 1.26
C GLY A 64 -10.63 10.93 2.21
N TYR A 65 -10.68 10.18 3.29
CA TYR A 65 -11.15 10.74 4.55
C TYR A 65 -10.21 11.90 4.84
N GLY A 66 -10.25 12.74 3.82
CA GLY A 66 -9.46 13.91 3.64
C GLY A 66 -9.80 14.80 4.75
N TYR A 67 -8.93 14.82 5.58
CA TYR A 67 -8.67 15.99 6.31
C TYR A 67 -8.17 17.05 5.33
N LYS A 68 -9.11 17.65 4.60
CA LYS A 68 -9.02 19.07 4.32
C LYS A 68 -9.26 19.72 5.64
N SER A 69 -8.29 19.94 6.40
CA SER A 69 -8.22 20.99 7.38
C SER A 69 -7.00 20.75 8.22
N THR A 70 -6.23 21.77 8.30
CA THR A 70 -5.15 21.88 9.27
C THR A 70 -4.30 20.62 9.34
N ASP A 71 -3.17 20.69 8.73
CA ASP A 71 -2.10 19.72 8.50
C ASP A 71 -1.66 18.84 9.70
N LYS A 72 -2.46 18.75 10.76
CA LYS A 72 -2.14 18.04 11.98
C LYS A 72 -2.55 16.56 12.02
N TYR A 73 -3.44 16.10 11.14
CA TYR A 73 -3.94 14.73 11.17
C TYR A 73 -3.81 14.07 9.80
N ILE A 74 -2.94 13.08 9.66
CA ILE A 74 -2.81 12.25 8.45
C ILE A 74 -3.71 11.04 8.53
N ILE A 75 -3.90 10.50 9.74
CA ILE A 75 -4.65 9.29 10.03
C ILE A 75 -5.57 9.59 11.22
N ARG A 76 -6.76 9.00 11.21
CA ARG A 76 -7.70 9.15 12.33
C ARG A 76 -7.03 8.69 13.62
N GLY A 77 -6.90 9.59 14.58
CA GLY A 77 -6.27 9.33 15.87
C GLY A 77 -4.75 9.52 15.94
N ALA A 78 -4.10 9.90 14.82
CA ALA A 78 -2.68 10.26 14.82
C ALA A 78 -2.50 11.78 14.91
N VAL A 79 -1.61 12.22 15.79
CA VAL A 79 -1.29 13.63 16.05
C VAL A 79 0.17 13.89 15.69
N LEU A 80 0.43 14.97 14.96
CA LEU A 80 1.80 15.37 14.62
C LEU A 80 2.60 15.64 15.91
N ASP A 81 3.75 15.00 16.00
CA ASP A 81 4.74 15.23 17.05
C ASP A 81 5.85 16.12 16.53
N GLU A 82 5.75 17.41 16.80
CA GLU A 82 6.74 18.38 16.36
C GLU A 82 8.11 18.16 17.04
N TYR A 83 8.13 17.66 18.26
CA TYR A 83 9.38 17.39 18.98
C TYR A 83 10.15 16.26 18.30
N LEU A 84 9.50 15.11 18.11
CA LEU A 84 10.12 13.98 17.40
C LEU A 84 10.50 14.35 15.97
N SER A 85 9.65 15.11 15.27
CA SER A 85 9.95 15.56 13.92
C SER A 85 11.22 16.41 13.84
N ARG A 86 11.46 17.28 14.83
CA ARG A 86 12.70 18.07 14.95
C ARG A 86 13.89 17.21 15.39
N GLU A 87 13.70 16.31 16.34
CA GLU A 87 14.75 15.43 16.86
C GLU A 87 15.40 14.62 15.73
N TYR A 88 14.59 14.10 14.79
CA TYR A 88 15.09 13.29 13.66
C TYR A 88 15.26 14.09 12.35
N SER A 89 15.17 15.42 12.39
CA SER A 89 15.32 16.26 11.20
C SER A 89 16.70 16.13 10.57
N GLY A 90 17.77 16.10 11.37
CA GLY A 90 19.14 15.99 10.89
C GLY A 90 19.39 14.73 10.06
N GLU A 91 18.98 13.56 10.56
CA GLU A 91 19.09 12.28 9.87
C GLU A 91 18.24 12.26 8.59
N SER A 92 17.00 12.72 8.69
CA SER A 92 16.09 12.75 7.55
C SER A 92 16.59 13.69 6.45
N GLN A 93 17.04 14.88 6.78
CA GLN A 93 17.63 15.84 5.83
C GLN A 93 18.85 15.24 5.11
N ARG A 94 19.75 14.58 5.85
CA ARG A 94 20.92 13.94 5.27
C ARG A 94 20.57 12.81 4.31
N LEU A 95 19.55 12.00 4.63
CA LEU A 95 19.16 10.83 3.84
C LEU A 95 18.20 11.15 2.69
N THR A 96 17.36 12.16 2.85
CA THR A 96 16.23 12.42 1.93
C THR A 96 16.20 13.86 1.38
N GLY A 97 17.00 14.77 1.95
CA GLY A 97 16.92 16.22 1.67
C GLY A 97 15.63 16.88 2.21
N LYS A 98 14.92 16.24 3.15
CA LYS A 98 13.62 16.72 3.65
C LYS A 98 13.45 16.44 5.14
N ASP A 99 12.72 17.34 5.81
CA ASP A 99 12.32 17.11 7.19
C ASP A 99 11.22 16.05 7.28
N PRO A 100 11.26 15.18 8.30
CA PRO A 100 10.24 14.18 8.52
C PRO A 100 9.00 14.80 9.17
N GLU A 101 7.85 14.21 8.94
CA GLU A 101 6.64 14.42 9.74
C GLU A 101 6.38 13.15 10.54
N ILE A 102 6.60 13.18 11.85
CA ILE A 102 6.38 12.05 12.73
C ILE A 102 5.08 12.26 13.49
N TYR A 103 4.20 11.27 13.44
CA TYR A 103 2.89 11.28 14.05
C TYR A 103 2.80 10.21 15.13
N ARG A 104 2.28 10.58 16.30
CA ARG A 104 1.95 9.62 17.35
C ARG A 104 0.51 9.14 17.18
N MET A 105 0.32 7.84 17.13
CA MET A 105 -0.99 7.20 17.15
C MET A 105 -1.36 6.89 18.60
N LEU A 106 -2.36 7.62 19.12
CA LEU A 106 -2.85 7.48 20.49
C LEU A 106 -3.82 6.30 20.64
N TYR A 107 -4.53 5.97 19.56
CA TYR A 107 -5.47 4.86 19.53
C TYR A 107 -5.11 3.95 18.37
N PRO A 108 -5.18 2.61 18.53
CA PRO A 108 -4.87 1.70 17.45
C PRO A 108 -5.82 1.94 16.27
N ASP A 109 -5.25 2.12 15.07
CA ASP A 109 -6.01 2.14 13.83
C ASP A 109 -6.69 0.77 13.66
N PRO A 110 -8.02 0.69 13.41
CA PRO A 110 -8.71 -0.58 13.20
C PRO A 110 -8.09 -1.46 12.10
N LEU A 111 -7.43 -0.84 11.11
CA LEU A 111 -6.77 -1.54 9.99
C LEU A 111 -5.30 -1.88 10.27
N ARG A 112 -4.63 -1.11 11.12
CA ARG A 112 -3.17 -1.22 11.40
C ARG A 112 -2.84 -1.27 12.88
N LYS A 113 -3.80 -1.59 13.74
CA LYS A 113 -3.63 -1.62 15.20
C LYS A 113 -2.47 -2.47 15.70
N TRP A 114 -2.04 -3.41 14.89
CA TRP A 114 -0.94 -4.33 15.18
C TRP A 114 0.42 -3.82 14.70
N SER A 115 0.50 -2.73 13.93
CA SER A 115 1.77 -2.19 13.44
C SER A 115 2.39 -1.26 14.47
N PRO A 116 3.62 -1.51 14.92
CA PRO A 116 4.33 -0.64 15.87
C PRO A 116 4.70 0.72 15.25
N ALA A 117 5.02 0.74 13.97
CA ALA A 117 5.23 1.94 13.16
C ALA A 117 4.92 1.64 11.69
N PHE A 118 4.74 2.68 10.89
CA PHE A 118 4.62 2.57 9.43
C PHE A 118 4.84 3.92 8.76
N SER A 119 5.41 3.89 7.57
CA SER A 119 5.51 5.03 6.69
C SER A 119 4.20 5.31 5.93
N VAL A 120 4.00 6.56 5.51
CA VAL A 120 2.83 7.00 4.76
C VAL A 120 3.27 7.77 3.52
N LEU A 121 2.67 7.46 2.37
CA LEU A 121 2.98 8.12 1.11
C LEU A 121 2.84 9.64 1.22
N GLY A 122 3.89 10.35 0.84
CA GLY A 122 3.92 11.80 0.86
C GLY A 122 5.04 12.40 0.04
N LYS A 123 5.07 13.74 -0.01
CA LYS A 123 6.17 14.49 -0.65
C LYS A 123 7.43 14.53 0.21
N LYS A 124 7.31 14.20 1.50
CA LYS A 124 8.37 14.09 2.51
C LYS A 124 8.11 12.87 3.39
N PRO A 125 9.11 12.37 4.13
CA PRO A 125 8.93 11.23 5.01
C PRO A 125 7.82 11.49 6.02
N ARG A 126 6.82 10.64 6.04
CA ARG A 126 5.71 10.66 6.97
C ARG A 126 5.66 9.35 7.71
N ILE A 127 5.89 9.40 8.99
CA ILE A 127 6.02 8.24 9.85
C ILE A 127 4.95 8.28 10.92
N VAL A 128 4.25 7.18 11.11
CA VAL A 128 3.28 7.04 12.20
C VAL A 128 3.81 5.98 13.15
N VAL A 129 3.92 6.32 14.43
CA VAL A 129 4.38 5.41 15.48
C VAL A 129 3.26 5.13 16.48
N SER A 130 3.13 3.89 16.93
CA SER A 130 2.30 3.57 18.09
C SER A 130 2.94 4.20 19.34
N TYR A 131 2.20 5.06 20.04
CA TYR A 131 2.74 5.81 21.17
C TYR A 131 3.20 4.88 22.29
N ASP A 132 2.37 3.91 22.65
CA ASP A 132 2.69 2.96 23.74
C ASP A 132 3.93 2.11 23.39
N PHE A 133 4.03 1.64 22.15
CA PHE A 133 5.20 0.90 21.70
C PHE A 133 6.47 1.77 21.74
N PHE A 134 6.37 2.98 21.21
CA PHE A 134 7.51 3.90 21.12
C PHE A 134 8.03 4.33 22.49
N LEU A 135 7.16 4.50 23.48
CA LEU A 135 7.58 4.82 24.86
C LEU A 135 8.40 3.70 25.49
N GLY A 136 8.11 2.44 25.18
CA GLY A 136 8.83 1.26 25.71
C GLY A 136 10.21 1.04 25.08
N LEU A 137 10.61 1.83 24.10
CA LEU A 137 11.91 1.70 23.42
C LEU A 137 12.99 2.54 24.10
N GLN A 138 14.23 1.99 24.09
CA GLN A 138 15.43 2.73 24.46
C GLN A 138 15.80 3.77 23.37
N PRO A 139 16.60 4.80 23.66
CA PRO A 139 16.94 5.84 22.69
C PRO A 139 17.55 5.30 21.38
N GLY A 140 18.44 4.31 21.43
CA GLY A 140 19.00 3.65 20.24
C GLY A 140 17.94 2.91 19.43
N GLU A 141 17.04 2.21 20.09
CA GLU A 141 15.93 1.48 19.47
C GLU A 141 14.93 2.45 18.80
N LYS A 142 14.61 3.58 19.45
CA LYS A 142 13.77 4.64 18.85
C LYS A 142 14.38 5.15 17.56
N LYS A 143 15.67 5.44 17.59
CA LYS A 143 16.41 5.88 16.41
C LYS A 143 16.41 4.82 15.31
N ALA A 144 16.64 3.55 15.66
CA ALA A 144 16.61 2.43 14.73
C ALA A 144 15.25 2.31 14.04
N LEU A 145 14.16 2.40 14.80
CA LEU A 145 12.78 2.35 14.27
C LEU A 145 12.50 3.51 13.29
N ILE A 146 12.86 4.73 13.67
CA ILE A 146 12.62 5.90 12.81
C ILE A 146 13.46 5.83 11.53
N LEU A 147 14.73 5.42 11.63
CA LEU A 147 15.59 5.24 10.46
C LEU A 147 15.05 4.15 9.52
N HIS A 148 14.55 3.04 10.06
CA HIS A 148 13.88 2.00 9.27
C HIS A 148 12.74 2.58 8.42
N GLU A 149 11.86 3.38 9.01
CA GLU A 149 10.75 4.02 8.31
C GLU A 149 11.22 5.08 7.30
N ILE A 150 12.30 5.83 7.60
CA ILE A 150 12.91 6.77 6.65
C ILE A 150 13.45 6.02 5.43
N PHE A 151 14.06 4.83 5.61
CA PHE A 151 14.58 4.05 4.50
C PHE A 151 13.49 3.53 3.56
N HIS A 152 12.27 3.23 4.03
CA HIS A 152 11.13 2.98 3.15
C HIS A 152 10.84 4.16 2.21
N PHE A 153 10.96 5.39 2.72
CA PHE A 153 10.81 6.58 1.88
C PHE A 153 11.96 6.75 0.89
N VAL A 154 13.23 6.59 1.34
CA VAL A 154 14.43 6.67 0.50
C VAL A 154 14.33 5.71 -0.68
N HIS A 155 13.88 4.49 -0.45
CA HIS A 155 13.76 3.46 -1.47
C HIS A 155 12.48 3.56 -2.32
N ASN A 156 11.61 4.52 -2.03
CA ASN A 156 10.30 4.65 -2.69
C ASN A 156 9.42 3.39 -2.62
N ASP A 157 9.52 2.61 -1.54
CA ASP A 157 8.85 1.32 -1.40
C ASP A 157 7.35 1.41 -1.63
N GLU A 158 6.70 2.44 -1.11
CA GLU A 158 5.28 2.66 -1.33
C GLU A 158 4.92 2.85 -2.81
N LYS A 159 5.76 3.55 -3.59
CA LYS A 159 5.49 3.73 -5.03
C LYS A 159 5.58 2.39 -5.76
N VAL A 160 6.55 1.54 -5.40
CA VAL A 160 6.70 0.20 -5.99
C VAL A 160 5.49 -0.66 -5.66
N ILE A 161 5.03 -0.67 -4.40
CA ILE A 161 3.83 -1.40 -3.99
C ILE A 161 2.60 -0.88 -4.75
N TYR A 162 2.48 0.44 -4.93
CA TYR A 162 1.37 1.01 -5.70
C TYR A 162 1.40 0.59 -7.16
N SER A 163 2.57 0.60 -7.79
CA SER A 163 2.72 0.18 -9.20
C SER A 163 2.37 -1.30 -9.38
N LEU A 164 2.82 -2.17 -8.48
CA LEU A 164 2.48 -3.59 -8.49
C LEU A 164 1.00 -3.84 -8.19
N SER A 165 0.42 -3.08 -7.27
CA SER A 165 -1.02 -3.16 -6.98
C SER A 165 -1.87 -2.69 -8.16
N PHE A 166 -1.39 -1.66 -8.89
CA PHE A 166 -2.00 -1.19 -10.11
C PHE A 166 -1.97 -2.29 -11.18
N LEU A 167 -0.82 -2.91 -11.41
CA LEU A 167 -0.67 -4.02 -12.35
C LEU A 167 -1.60 -5.20 -12.01
N PHE A 168 -1.70 -5.54 -10.72
CA PHE A 168 -2.62 -6.59 -10.23
C PHE A 168 -4.08 -6.28 -10.55
N VAL A 169 -4.54 -5.05 -10.26
CA VAL A 169 -5.93 -4.65 -10.53
C VAL A 169 -6.22 -4.62 -12.02
N LEU A 170 -5.28 -4.08 -12.82
CA LEU A 170 -5.40 -4.03 -14.27
C LEU A 170 -5.50 -5.44 -14.88
N SER A 171 -4.57 -6.33 -14.53
CA SER A 171 -4.55 -7.70 -15.07
C SER A 171 -5.76 -8.52 -14.63
N THR A 172 -6.20 -8.36 -13.38
CA THR A 172 -7.41 -9.04 -12.87
C THR A 172 -8.67 -8.52 -13.56
N GLY A 173 -8.80 -7.21 -13.76
CA GLY A 173 -9.92 -6.61 -14.48
C GLY A 173 -9.98 -7.10 -15.93
N ALA A 174 -8.84 -7.12 -16.63
CA ALA A 174 -8.75 -7.64 -17.99
C ALA A 174 -9.02 -9.16 -18.08
N LEU A 175 -8.59 -9.94 -17.08
CA LEU A 175 -8.89 -11.38 -16.99
C LEU A 175 -10.40 -11.62 -16.89
N VAL A 176 -11.08 -10.91 -15.98
CA VAL A 176 -12.54 -11.03 -15.81
C VAL A 176 -13.27 -10.60 -17.07
N ALA A 177 -12.87 -9.48 -17.69
CA ALA A 177 -13.48 -9.01 -18.93
C ALA A 177 -13.30 -10.00 -20.09
N SER A 178 -12.10 -10.59 -20.26
CA SER A 178 -11.85 -11.62 -21.28
C SER A 178 -12.72 -12.86 -21.04
N PHE A 179 -12.93 -13.23 -19.79
CA PHE A 179 -13.79 -14.37 -19.44
C PHE A 179 -15.26 -14.10 -19.77
N VAL A 180 -15.79 -12.93 -19.39
CA VAL A 180 -17.17 -12.52 -19.71
C VAL A 180 -17.36 -12.45 -21.22
N TYR A 181 -16.43 -11.84 -21.95
CA TYR A 181 -16.45 -11.77 -23.40
C TYR A 181 -16.51 -13.18 -24.04
N GLY A 182 -15.70 -14.12 -23.55
CA GLY A 182 -15.70 -15.50 -24.05
C GLY A 182 -17.02 -16.23 -23.80
N ILE A 183 -17.73 -15.92 -22.71
CA ILE A 183 -19.06 -16.48 -22.44
C ILE A 183 -20.11 -15.91 -23.41
N GLU A 184 -20.10 -14.60 -23.65
CA GLU A 184 -21.12 -13.93 -24.47
C GLU A 184 -20.96 -14.17 -25.97
N PHE A 185 -19.71 -14.13 -26.45
CA PHE A 185 -19.42 -14.15 -27.88
C PHE A 185 -18.74 -15.44 -28.37
N GLY A 186 -18.50 -16.37 -27.48
CA GLY A 186 -17.83 -17.64 -27.75
C GLY A 186 -16.33 -17.62 -27.44
N MET A 187 -15.85 -18.79 -27.07
CA MET A 187 -14.42 -19.01 -26.76
C MET A 187 -13.63 -19.22 -28.05
N THR A 188 -12.97 -18.19 -28.53
CA THR A 188 -12.04 -18.26 -29.66
C THR A 188 -10.61 -18.61 -29.19
N GLY A 189 -9.72 -18.98 -30.11
CA GLY A 189 -8.29 -19.18 -29.80
C GLY A 189 -7.64 -17.93 -29.22
N LEU A 190 -8.05 -16.73 -29.67
CA LEU A 190 -7.58 -15.46 -29.15
C LEU A 190 -8.06 -15.21 -27.73
N THR A 191 -9.33 -15.51 -27.41
CA THR A 191 -9.88 -15.40 -26.06
C THR A 191 -9.10 -16.28 -25.08
N PHE A 192 -8.80 -17.53 -25.44
CA PHE A 192 -7.96 -18.41 -24.62
C PHE A 192 -6.55 -17.86 -24.40
N LEU A 193 -5.94 -17.29 -25.45
CA LEU A 193 -4.63 -16.64 -25.35
C LEU A 193 -4.64 -15.47 -24.37
N LEU A 194 -5.64 -14.57 -24.49
CA LEU A 194 -5.79 -13.41 -23.59
C LEU A 194 -6.04 -13.83 -22.15
N LEU A 195 -6.90 -14.82 -21.91
CA LEU A 195 -7.12 -15.39 -20.59
C LEU A 195 -5.82 -15.93 -19.98
N SER A 196 -5.04 -16.65 -20.75
CA SER A 196 -3.75 -17.20 -20.29
C SER A 196 -2.75 -16.10 -19.94
N ILE A 197 -2.65 -15.06 -20.77
CA ILE A 197 -1.76 -13.91 -20.53
C ILE A 197 -2.19 -13.18 -19.25
N PHE A 198 -3.46 -12.78 -19.12
CA PHE A 198 -3.91 -12.02 -17.98
C PHE A 198 -3.92 -12.83 -16.67
N ALA A 199 -4.20 -14.14 -16.73
CA ALA A 199 -4.05 -15.02 -15.59
C ALA A 199 -2.58 -15.08 -15.11
N SER A 200 -1.65 -15.24 -16.05
CA SER A 200 -0.21 -15.27 -15.76
C SER A 200 0.27 -13.94 -15.16
N LEU A 201 -0.16 -12.80 -15.71
CA LEU A 201 0.16 -11.46 -15.18
C LEU A 201 -0.44 -11.24 -13.78
N THR A 202 -1.66 -11.72 -13.53
CA THR A 202 -2.30 -11.63 -12.22
C THR A 202 -1.52 -12.44 -11.17
N VAL A 203 -1.15 -13.68 -11.48
CA VAL A 203 -0.34 -14.51 -10.58
C VAL A 203 1.03 -13.89 -10.35
N ALA A 204 1.69 -13.45 -11.41
CA ALA A 204 3.00 -12.79 -11.32
C ALA A 204 2.94 -11.53 -10.42
N SER A 205 1.92 -10.70 -10.57
CA SER A 205 1.75 -9.49 -9.75
C SER A 205 1.55 -9.82 -8.26
N ILE A 206 0.81 -10.88 -7.92
CA ILE A 206 0.64 -11.35 -6.54
C ILE A 206 1.98 -11.80 -5.95
N VAL A 207 2.73 -12.61 -6.72
CA VAL A 207 4.05 -13.10 -6.28
C VAL A 207 5.00 -11.94 -6.08
N LEU A 208 5.09 -11.02 -7.03
CA LEU A 208 5.96 -9.84 -6.95
C LEU A 208 5.58 -8.92 -5.78
N LEU A 209 4.29 -8.72 -5.52
CA LEU A 209 3.83 -7.96 -4.34
C LEU A 209 4.29 -8.60 -3.04
N LYS A 210 4.14 -9.92 -2.90
CA LYS A 210 4.58 -10.64 -1.69
C LYS A 210 6.09 -10.57 -1.51
N LEU A 211 6.86 -10.75 -2.59
CA LEU A 211 8.32 -10.66 -2.55
C LEU A 211 8.77 -9.24 -2.19
N GLN A 212 8.15 -8.22 -2.78
CA GLN A 212 8.46 -6.82 -2.50
C GLN A 212 8.18 -6.46 -1.03
N LEU A 213 7.04 -6.90 -0.47
CA LEU A 213 6.71 -6.65 0.94
C LEU A 213 7.73 -7.25 1.91
N ILE A 214 8.29 -8.41 1.59
CA ILE A 214 9.33 -9.04 2.42
C ILE A 214 10.68 -8.36 2.20
N TRP A 215 11.04 -8.12 0.95
CA TRP A 215 12.35 -7.59 0.60
C TRP A 215 12.56 -6.15 1.07
N GLN A 216 11.53 -5.31 1.03
CA GLN A 216 11.61 -3.94 1.54
C GLN A 216 11.91 -3.90 3.04
N GLU A 217 11.32 -4.79 3.84
CA GLU A 217 11.59 -4.89 5.27
C GLU A 217 13.07 -5.25 5.51
N TYR A 218 13.57 -6.29 4.83
CA TYR A 218 14.98 -6.70 4.97
C TYR A 218 15.95 -5.59 4.57
N ARG A 219 15.66 -4.89 3.50
CA ARG A 219 16.47 -3.77 3.02
C ARG A 219 16.48 -2.62 4.01
N SER A 220 15.31 -2.22 4.51
CA SER A 220 15.19 -1.12 5.46
C SER A 220 15.84 -1.45 6.81
N ASP A 221 15.68 -2.67 7.31
CA ASP A 221 16.38 -3.15 8.51
C ASP A 221 17.90 -3.06 8.36
N LYS A 222 18.43 -3.57 7.25
CA LYS A 222 19.87 -3.58 6.98
C LYS A 222 20.45 -2.18 6.79
N CYS A 223 19.71 -1.29 6.12
CA CYS A 223 20.12 0.09 5.94
C CYS A 223 20.10 0.87 7.27
N ALA A 224 19.06 0.71 8.09
CA ALA A 224 19.00 1.33 9.41
C ALA A 224 20.12 0.83 10.33
N ALA A 225 20.38 -0.48 10.37
CA ALA A 225 21.45 -1.06 11.17
C ALA A 225 22.85 -0.54 10.73
N ARG A 226 23.10 -0.45 9.43
CA ARG A 226 24.38 0.10 8.89
C ARG A 226 24.54 1.56 9.22
N GLU A 227 23.49 2.35 9.10
CA GLU A 227 23.48 3.77 9.41
C GLU A 227 23.78 4.05 10.88
N MET A 228 23.32 3.18 11.76
CA MET A 228 23.61 3.27 13.19
C MET A 228 24.97 2.69 13.59
N GLY A 229 25.61 1.91 12.72
CA GLY A 229 26.79 1.12 13.07
C GLY A 229 26.51 0.02 14.11
N ASN A 230 25.24 -0.28 14.38
CA ASN A 230 24.82 -1.22 15.43
C ASN A 230 23.58 -2.02 14.97
N PHE A 231 23.77 -3.33 14.84
CA PHE A 231 22.68 -4.27 14.48
C PHE A 231 21.80 -4.66 15.66
N ASN A 232 22.28 -4.51 16.90
CA ASN A 232 21.56 -4.97 18.09
C ASN A 232 20.30 -4.15 18.35
N ASP A 233 20.33 -2.84 18.08
CA ASP A 233 19.18 -1.98 18.30
C ASP A 233 18.01 -2.36 17.37
N ILE A 234 18.27 -2.63 16.09
CA ILE A 234 17.21 -3.05 15.16
C ILE A 234 16.71 -4.46 15.50
N LYS A 235 17.59 -5.39 15.91
CA LYS A 235 17.19 -6.72 16.39
C LYS A 235 16.27 -6.61 17.60
N SER A 236 16.62 -5.76 18.56
CA SER A 236 15.82 -5.52 19.76
C SER A 236 14.45 -4.92 19.41
N VAL A 237 14.39 -3.95 18.48
CA VAL A 237 13.13 -3.40 17.97
C VAL A 237 12.25 -4.50 17.37
N ILE A 238 12.80 -5.40 16.55
CA ILE A 238 12.04 -6.50 15.94
C ILE A 238 11.49 -7.45 17.01
N LEU A 239 12.28 -7.79 18.03
CA LEU A 239 11.85 -8.65 19.14
C LEU A 239 10.72 -8.01 19.94
N LYS A 240 10.88 -6.74 20.35
CA LYS A 240 9.84 -5.98 21.06
C LYS A 240 8.58 -5.79 20.20
N ALA A 241 8.74 -5.56 18.90
CA ALA A 241 7.62 -5.51 17.97
C ALA A 241 6.86 -6.84 17.90
N SER A 242 7.58 -7.97 17.95
CA SER A 242 6.97 -9.30 18.02
C SER A 242 6.10 -9.47 19.27
N GLU A 243 6.59 -9.09 20.43
CA GLU A 243 5.86 -9.13 21.71
C GLU A 243 4.64 -8.20 21.69
N PHE A 244 4.82 -6.98 21.22
CA PHE A 244 3.74 -6.01 21.07
C PHE A 244 2.64 -6.54 20.15
N ILE A 245 2.99 -7.08 18.97
CA ILE A 245 2.04 -7.64 18.03
C ILE A 245 1.30 -8.84 18.63
N LYS A 246 2.01 -9.71 19.35
CA LYS A 246 1.42 -10.87 20.03
C LYS A 246 0.30 -10.47 20.99
N SER A 247 0.46 -9.36 21.70
CA SER A 247 -0.57 -8.83 22.59
C SER A 247 -1.80 -8.24 21.88
N GLN A 248 -1.71 -7.95 20.57
CA GLN A 248 -2.74 -7.22 19.81
C GLN A 248 -3.53 -8.09 18.82
N VAL A 249 -3.07 -9.29 18.51
CA VAL A 249 -3.67 -10.16 17.49
C VAL A 249 -3.97 -11.56 18.01
N SER A 250 -4.82 -12.32 17.30
CA SER A 250 -5.08 -13.72 17.61
C SER A 250 -3.82 -14.59 17.37
N ASN A 251 -3.71 -15.72 18.09
CA ASN A 251 -2.57 -16.63 17.97
C ASN A 251 -2.33 -17.07 16.52
N GLU A 252 -3.38 -17.45 15.79
CA GLU A 252 -3.28 -17.88 14.39
C GLU A 252 -2.66 -16.80 13.50
N LYS A 253 -3.07 -15.54 13.70
CA LYS A 253 -2.53 -14.39 12.95
C LYS A 253 -1.10 -14.10 13.37
N TYR A 254 -0.79 -14.25 14.67
CA TYR A 254 0.55 -14.04 15.20
C TYR A 254 1.56 -15.03 14.60
N GLU A 255 1.26 -16.33 14.52
CA GLU A 255 2.16 -17.34 13.96
C GLU A 255 2.63 -17.01 12.54
N ARG A 256 1.72 -16.48 11.70
CA ARG A 256 2.07 -16.01 10.34
C ARG A 256 3.03 -14.82 10.38
N ILE A 257 2.80 -13.86 11.27
CA ILE A 257 3.64 -12.68 11.44
C ILE A 257 4.99 -13.06 12.05
N GLU A 258 5.00 -13.90 13.05
CA GLU A 258 6.21 -14.40 13.72
C GLU A 258 7.20 -15.04 12.74
N THR A 259 6.69 -15.80 11.77
CA THR A 259 7.52 -16.39 10.72
C THR A 259 8.27 -15.32 9.91
N ILE A 260 7.63 -14.19 9.63
CA ILE A 260 8.26 -13.07 8.91
C ILE A 260 9.30 -12.40 9.81
N LEU A 261 8.96 -12.14 11.07
CA LEU A 261 9.87 -11.50 12.03
C LEU A 261 11.13 -12.37 12.29
N LYS A 262 10.98 -13.69 12.44
CA LYS A 262 12.10 -14.62 12.56
C LYS A 262 13.02 -14.57 11.34
N ARG A 263 12.46 -14.46 10.12
CA ARG A 263 13.26 -14.31 8.90
C ARG A 263 13.99 -12.97 8.86
N ARG A 264 13.36 -11.86 9.31
CA ARG A 264 14.03 -10.57 9.43
C ARG A 264 15.23 -10.63 10.37
N LEU A 265 15.07 -11.24 11.55
CA LEU A 265 16.17 -11.44 12.49
C LEU A 265 17.32 -12.23 11.88
N LYS A 266 17.01 -13.37 11.24
CA LYS A 266 18.02 -14.20 10.56
C LYS A 266 18.78 -13.44 9.46
N HIS A 267 18.13 -12.51 8.79
CA HIS A 267 18.73 -11.71 7.72
C HIS A 267 19.71 -10.63 8.23
N LEU A 268 19.66 -10.33 9.53
CA LEU A 268 20.58 -9.40 10.22
C LEU A 268 21.78 -10.12 10.89
N GLU A 269 21.85 -11.44 10.82
CA GLU A 269 23.01 -12.24 11.21
C GLU A 269 24.06 -12.26 10.09
#